data_1e4a8891af350d2309c6fd5f8637b365
#
_entry.id   1e4a8891af350d2309c6fd5f8637b365
#
_cell.length_a   1.000
_cell.length_b   1.000
_cell.length_c   1.000
_cell.angle_alpha   90.00
_cell.angle_beta   90.00
_cell.angle_gamma   90.00
#
_symmetry.space_group_name_H-M   'P 1'
#
loop_
_entity.id
_entity.type
_entity.pdbx_description
1 polymer ?
#
loop_
_entity_poly.entity_id
_entity_poly.type
_entity_poly.pdbx_seq_one_letter_code
_entity_poly.pdbx_strand_id
1 'polypeptide(L)'
;MENEAKIKVFLVDDDAVFLKSLEIEFIHHTDYIVETFATGELCIANLDKKPDVIILDYQLDGIDKNAMNGIQTLDQIKQFNADIPVIMLSSQDKIEVAVSCMHHKAFDYVVKSETSFLRLQKAITAFFNFEKIEKELNWYMSRMS
;
A
#
# COMPACT_ATOMS: atom_id res chain seq x y z
N MET A 1 16.81 20.74 -15.21
CA MET A 1 15.74 20.40 -14.23
C MET A 1 15.62 18.90 -14.14
N GLU A 2 15.90 18.38 -12.98
CA GLU A 2 15.75 16.96 -12.75
C GLU A 2 14.27 16.62 -12.65
N ASN A 3 13.81 15.69 -13.50
CA ASN A 3 12.50 15.11 -13.35
C ASN A 3 12.57 14.04 -12.25
N GLU A 4 12.24 14.43 -11.04
CA GLU A 4 12.07 13.44 -10.00
C GLU A 4 10.90 12.52 -10.37
N ALA A 5 11.14 11.22 -10.33
CA ALA A 5 10.09 10.24 -10.54
C ALA A 5 9.05 10.38 -9.42
N LYS A 6 7.79 10.53 -9.79
CA LYS A 6 6.69 10.61 -8.84
C LYS A 6 6.41 9.24 -8.26
N ILE A 7 6.00 9.21 -7.00
CA ILE A 7 5.58 7.98 -6.33
C ILE A 7 4.29 7.46 -6.95
N LYS A 8 4.30 6.21 -7.38
CA LYS A 8 3.12 5.55 -7.92
C LYS A 8 2.44 4.73 -6.84
N VAL A 9 1.16 5.01 -6.59
CA VAL A 9 0.36 4.39 -5.55
C VAL A 9 -0.79 3.62 -6.19
N PHE A 10 -0.94 2.35 -5.81
CA PHE A 10 -2.13 1.57 -6.14
C PHE A 10 -3.08 1.59 -4.94
N LEU A 11 -4.35 1.90 -5.20
CA LEU A 11 -5.42 1.82 -4.20
C LEU A 11 -6.33 0.67 -4.59
N VAL A 12 -6.51 -0.29 -3.71
CA VAL A 12 -7.29 -1.51 -3.98
C VAL A 12 -8.39 -1.64 -2.93
N ASP A 13 -9.64 -1.48 -3.33
CA ASP A 13 -10.79 -1.55 -2.44
C ASP A 13 -12.04 -1.86 -3.25
N ASP A 14 -12.89 -2.77 -2.77
CA ASP A 14 -14.14 -3.11 -3.46
C ASP A 14 -15.29 -2.15 -3.13
N ASP A 15 -15.11 -1.25 -2.15
CA ASP A 15 -16.06 -0.17 -1.88
C ASP A 15 -15.76 1.00 -2.80
N ALA A 16 -16.56 1.13 -3.86
CA ALA A 16 -16.32 2.14 -4.90
C ALA A 16 -16.39 3.57 -4.38
N VAL A 17 -17.26 3.85 -3.40
CA VAL A 17 -17.39 5.20 -2.82
C VAL A 17 -16.16 5.55 -2.00
N PHE A 18 -15.72 4.64 -1.14
CA PHE A 18 -14.53 4.85 -0.32
C PHE A 18 -13.29 5.01 -1.21
N LEU A 19 -13.16 4.14 -2.21
CA LEU A 19 -12.03 4.15 -3.15
C LEU A 19 -11.93 5.50 -3.87
N LYS A 20 -13.06 5.99 -4.38
CA LYS A 20 -13.10 7.27 -5.10
C LYS A 20 -12.77 8.44 -4.17
N SER A 21 -13.32 8.43 -2.96
CA SER A 21 -13.05 9.46 -1.96
C SER A 21 -11.56 9.53 -1.63
N LEU A 22 -10.94 8.38 -1.42
CA LEU A 22 -9.52 8.30 -1.09
C LEU A 22 -8.65 8.74 -2.27
N GLU A 23 -9.00 8.33 -3.49
CA GLU A 23 -8.32 8.77 -4.71
C GLU A 23 -8.32 10.31 -4.82
N ILE A 24 -9.46 10.93 -4.59
CA ILE A 24 -9.60 12.38 -4.65
C ILE A 24 -8.68 13.05 -3.64
N GLU A 25 -8.63 12.55 -2.41
CA GLU A 25 -7.76 13.11 -1.38
C GLU A 25 -6.28 13.02 -1.77
N PHE A 26 -5.85 11.89 -2.31
CA PHE A 26 -4.46 11.74 -2.78
C PHE A 26 -4.14 12.68 -3.94
N ILE A 27 -5.05 12.83 -4.90
CA ILE A 27 -4.83 13.70 -6.07
C ILE A 27 -4.74 15.16 -5.63
N HIS A 28 -5.57 15.60 -4.67
CA HIS A 28 -5.61 16.98 -4.23
C HIS A 28 -4.46 17.38 -3.30
N HIS A 29 -3.92 16.43 -2.53
CA HIS A 29 -2.96 16.75 -1.47
C HIS A 29 -1.56 16.20 -1.73
N THR A 30 -1.34 15.47 -2.82
CA THR A 30 -0.03 14.93 -3.17
C THR A 30 0.21 15.06 -4.66
N ASP A 31 1.46 14.84 -5.09
CA ASP A 31 1.82 14.71 -6.50
C ASP A 31 1.95 13.24 -6.93
N TYR A 32 1.45 12.32 -6.12
CA TYR A 32 1.51 10.89 -6.42
C TYR A 32 0.73 10.56 -7.69
N ILE A 33 1.20 9.55 -8.41
CA ILE A 33 0.44 8.95 -9.51
C ILE A 33 -0.41 7.84 -8.90
N VAL A 34 -1.73 7.98 -8.98
CA VAL A 34 -2.66 7.07 -8.30
C VAL A 34 -3.43 6.25 -9.33
N GLU A 35 -3.44 4.94 -9.16
CA GLU A 35 -4.31 4.03 -9.89
C GLU A 35 -5.18 3.25 -8.93
N THR A 36 -6.45 3.04 -9.29
CA THR A 36 -7.43 2.37 -8.44
C THR A 36 -7.86 1.04 -9.04
N PHE A 37 -8.10 0.06 -8.18
CA PHE A 37 -8.55 -1.27 -8.57
C PHE A 37 -9.65 -1.72 -7.62
N ALA A 38 -10.72 -2.28 -8.17
CA ALA A 38 -11.86 -2.75 -7.38
C ALA A 38 -11.66 -4.16 -6.80
N THR A 39 -10.66 -4.90 -7.29
CA THR A 39 -10.38 -6.27 -6.86
C THR A 39 -8.89 -6.53 -6.73
N GLY A 40 -8.54 -7.54 -5.93
CA GLY A 40 -7.16 -7.99 -5.83
C GLY A 40 -6.64 -8.53 -7.16
N GLU A 41 -7.48 -9.24 -7.89
CA GLU A 41 -7.11 -9.81 -9.20
C GLU A 41 -6.68 -8.73 -10.18
N LEU A 42 -7.41 -7.61 -10.23
CA LEU A 42 -7.03 -6.48 -11.10
C LEU A 42 -5.71 -5.85 -10.66
N CYS A 43 -5.49 -5.73 -9.36
CA CYS A 43 -4.21 -5.24 -8.84
C CYS A 43 -3.06 -6.14 -9.30
N ILE A 44 -3.19 -7.44 -9.11
CA ILE A 44 -2.15 -8.40 -9.49
C ILE A 44 -1.88 -8.34 -11.01
N ALA A 45 -2.93 -8.21 -11.82
CA ALA A 45 -2.79 -8.13 -13.28
C ALA A 45 -2.03 -6.86 -13.75
N ASN A 46 -1.90 -5.86 -12.89
CA ASN A 46 -1.26 -4.59 -13.20
C ASN A 46 0.05 -4.34 -12.47
N LEU A 47 0.62 -5.34 -11.81
CA LEU A 47 1.88 -5.18 -11.05
C LEU A 47 3.08 -4.85 -11.95
N ASP A 48 3.00 -5.18 -13.25
CA ASP A 48 4.03 -4.82 -14.22
C ASP A 48 4.17 -3.30 -14.44
N LYS A 49 3.18 -2.52 -14.01
CA LYS A 49 3.24 -1.05 -14.01
C LYS A 49 4.13 -0.49 -12.91
N LYS A 50 4.69 -1.35 -12.06
CA LYS A 50 5.69 -1.01 -11.04
C LYS A 50 5.20 0.01 -10.02
N PRO A 51 4.17 -0.31 -9.23
CA PRO A 51 3.77 0.58 -8.14
C PRO A 51 4.87 0.67 -7.09
N ASP A 52 5.03 1.85 -6.51
CA ASP A 52 6.00 2.09 -5.43
C ASP A 52 5.42 1.72 -4.06
N VAL A 53 4.10 1.75 -3.92
CA VAL A 53 3.38 1.35 -2.72
C VAL A 53 1.97 0.93 -3.10
N ILE A 54 1.45 -0.07 -2.40
CA ILE A 54 0.08 -0.56 -2.60
C ILE A 54 -0.68 -0.40 -1.29
N ILE A 55 -1.83 0.27 -1.36
CA ILE A 55 -2.79 0.37 -0.27
C ILE A 55 -3.89 -0.62 -0.57
N LEU A 56 -4.06 -1.60 0.30
CA LEU A 56 -4.83 -2.80 0.02
C LEU A 56 -5.89 -3.01 1.10
N ASP A 57 -7.16 -3.04 0.68
CA ASP A 57 -8.25 -3.37 1.58
C ASP A 57 -8.13 -4.83 2.05
N TYR A 58 -8.32 -5.01 3.34
CA TYR A 58 -8.31 -6.34 3.94
C TYR A 58 -9.48 -7.20 3.43
N GLN A 59 -10.65 -6.58 3.20
CA GLN A 59 -11.86 -7.29 2.82
C GLN A 59 -12.24 -7.01 1.36
N LEU A 60 -11.66 -7.78 0.45
CA LEU A 60 -11.87 -7.63 -1.00
C LEU A 60 -12.90 -8.63 -1.56
N ASP A 61 -13.44 -9.48 -0.74
CA ASP A 61 -14.46 -10.48 -1.09
C ASP A 61 -15.83 -10.12 -0.53
N GLY A 62 -16.02 -8.88 -0.11
CA GLY A 62 -17.27 -8.41 0.48
C GLY A 62 -18.43 -8.34 -0.53
N ILE A 63 -18.13 -7.99 -1.78
CA ILE A 63 -19.12 -7.88 -2.87
C ILE A 63 -19.19 -9.20 -3.65
N ASP A 64 -18.03 -9.73 -4.06
CA ASP A 64 -17.92 -11.01 -4.75
C ASP A 64 -17.17 -11.98 -3.83
N LYS A 65 -17.87 -12.97 -3.31
CA LYS A 65 -17.29 -13.95 -2.38
C LYS A 65 -16.29 -14.91 -3.03
N ASN A 66 -16.28 -14.99 -4.35
CA ASN A 66 -15.30 -15.76 -5.09
C ASN A 66 -14.03 -14.99 -5.42
N ALA A 67 -14.03 -13.66 -5.16
CA ALA A 67 -12.86 -12.82 -5.36
C ALA A 67 -11.80 -13.13 -4.30
N MET A 68 -10.53 -12.87 -4.64
CA MET A 68 -9.44 -12.91 -3.66
C MET A 68 -9.70 -11.96 -2.51
N ASN A 69 -9.41 -12.39 -1.29
CA ASN A 69 -9.41 -11.49 -0.13
C ASN A 69 -8.09 -10.72 -0.04
N GLY A 70 -8.00 -9.80 0.93
CA GLY A 70 -6.81 -8.95 1.09
C GLY A 70 -5.54 -9.73 1.40
N ILE A 71 -5.60 -10.75 2.26
CA ILE A 71 -4.42 -11.55 2.62
C ILE A 71 -3.92 -12.35 1.41
N GLN A 72 -4.82 -12.97 0.65
CA GLN A 72 -4.45 -13.70 -0.57
C GLN A 72 -3.78 -12.77 -1.59
N THR A 73 -4.31 -11.56 -1.74
CA THR A 73 -3.75 -10.55 -2.64
C THR A 73 -2.37 -10.12 -2.15
N LEU A 74 -2.23 -9.86 -0.85
CA LEU A 74 -0.95 -9.49 -0.24
C LEU A 74 0.11 -10.56 -0.51
N ASP A 75 -0.23 -11.83 -0.31
CA ASP A 75 0.70 -12.93 -0.54
C ASP A 75 1.18 -12.96 -2.00
N GLN A 76 0.27 -12.75 -2.95
CA GLN A 76 0.63 -12.73 -4.37
C GLN A 76 1.50 -11.53 -4.74
N ILE A 77 1.22 -10.36 -4.16
CA ILE A 77 2.08 -9.18 -4.36
C ILE A 77 3.50 -9.50 -3.88
N LYS A 78 3.62 -10.10 -2.70
CA LYS A 78 4.94 -10.42 -2.12
C LYS A 78 5.67 -11.51 -2.89
N GLN A 79 4.97 -12.44 -3.51
CA GLN A 79 5.56 -13.42 -4.41
C GLN A 79 6.08 -12.77 -5.70
N PHE A 80 5.36 -11.77 -6.21
CA PHE A 80 5.79 -11.03 -7.40
C PHE A 80 7.02 -10.17 -7.11
N ASN A 81 6.99 -9.39 -6.05
CA ASN A 81 8.11 -8.56 -5.60
C ASN A 81 7.97 -8.25 -4.11
N ALA A 82 8.81 -8.89 -3.31
CA ALA A 82 8.77 -8.73 -1.85
C ALA A 82 9.13 -7.31 -1.38
N ASP A 83 9.76 -6.50 -2.24
CA ASP A 83 10.20 -5.15 -1.89
C ASP A 83 9.09 -4.10 -2.01
N ILE A 84 7.95 -4.42 -2.63
CA ILE A 84 6.83 -3.48 -2.71
C ILE A 84 6.19 -3.38 -1.33
N PRO A 85 6.21 -2.19 -0.69
CA PRO A 85 5.51 -2.02 0.58
C PRO A 85 4.00 -2.07 0.37
N VAL A 86 3.32 -2.82 1.23
CA VAL A 86 1.86 -2.92 1.21
C VAL A 86 1.33 -2.43 2.55
N ILE A 87 0.46 -1.44 2.50
CA ILE A 87 -0.24 -0.92 3.68
C ILE A 87 -1.66 -1.48 3.64
N MET A 88 -2.02 -2.24 4.66
CA MET A 88 -3.37 -2.79 4.76
C MET A 88 -4.32 -1.77 5.33
N LEU A 89 -5.52 -1.70 4.76
CA LEU A 89 -6.58 -0.79 5.16
C LEU A 89 -7.82 -1.61 5.47
N SER A 90 -8.41 -1.43 6.64
CA SER A 90 -9.53 -2.28 7.07
C SER A 90 -10.49 -1.54 7.98
N SER A 91 -11.77 -1.87 7.90
CA SER A 91 -12.77 -1.39 8.86
C SER A 91 -12.69 -2.11 10.20
N GLN A 92 -11.87 -3.16 10.32
CA GLN A 92 -11.74 -3.93 11.56
C GLN A 92 -10.59 -3.40 12.42
N ASP A 93 -10.88 -3.12 13.69
CA ASP A 93 -9.90 -2.63 14.65
C ASP A 93 -9.36 -3.75 15.57
N LYS A 94 -9.52 -5.01 15.18
CA LYS A 94 -9.08 -6.16 15.95
C LYS A 94 -7.59 -6.37 15.80
N ILE A 95 -6.92 -6.55 16.94
CA ILE A 95 -5.48 -6.74 16.96
C ILE A 95 -5.05 -8.03 16.22
N GLU A 96 -5.87 -9.07 16.25
CA GLU A 96 -5.60 -10.34 15.56
C GLU A 96 -5.50 -10.14 14.04
N VAL A 97 -6.33 -9.26 13.49
CA VAL A 97 -6.31 -8.95 12.06
C VAL A 97 -5.02 -8.20 11.70
N ALA A 98 -4.66 -7.21 12.50
CA ALA A 98 -3.43 -6.45 12.30
C ALA A 98 -2.20 -7.37 12.39
N VAL A 99 -2.14 -8.24 13.40
CA VAL A 99 -1.05 -9.20 13.57
C VAL A 99 -0.95 -10.15 12.38
N SER A 100 -2.09 -10.66 11.89
CA SER A 100 -2.13 -11.53 10.71
C SER A 100 -1.53 -10.82 9.48
N CYS A 101 -1.92 -9.56 9.25
CA CYS A 101 -1.39 -8.79 8.15
C CYS A 101 0.14 -8.63 8.25
N MET A 102 0.65 -8.35 9.45
CA MET A 102 2.08 -8.17 9.65
C MET A 102 2.84 -9.50 9.47
N HIS A 103 2.25 -10.63 9.86
CA HIS A 103 2.83 -11.96 9.61
C HIS A 103 2.92 -12.26 8.11
N HIS A 104 2.01 -11.72 7.31
CA HIS A 104 2.04 -11.86 5.85
C HIS A 104 2.87 -10.76 5.16
N LYS A 105 3.69 -10.02 5.92
CA LYS A 105 4.66 -9.06 5.42
C LYS A 105 4.09 -7.72 4.97
N ALA A 106 2.90 -7.35 5.47
CA ALA A 106 2.43 -5.97 5.32
C ALA A 106 3.41 -5.02 6.04
N PHE A 107 3.60 -3.85 5.47
CA PHE A 107 4.43 -2.82 6.10
C PHE A 107 3.70 -2.16 7.26
N ASP A 108 2.40 -1.91 7.11
CA ASP A 108 1.60 -1.24 8.13
C ASP A 108 0.13 -1.63 7.99
N TYR A 109 -0.65 -1.31 9.01
CA TYR A 109 -2.08 -1.59 9.09
C TYR A 109 -2.80 -0.33 9.56
N VAL A 110 -3.77 0.16 8.79
CA VAL A 110 -4.54 1.36 9.08
C VAL A 110 -6.02 1.01 9.15
N VAL A 111 -6.68 1.42 10.22
CA VAL A 111 -8.13 1.25 10.38
C VAL A 111 -8.84 2.36 9.61
N LYS A 112 -9.85 1.98 8.81
CA LYS A 112 -10.67 2.95 8.08
C LYS A 112 -11.36 3.91 9.03
N SER A 113 -11.18 5.21 8.79
CA SER A 113 -11.76 6.29 9.60
C SER A 113 -11.76 7.58 8.79
N GLU A 114 -12.21 8.68 9.40
CA GLU A 114 -12.15 10.00 8.78
C GLU A 114 -10.71 10.47 8.56
N THR A 115 -9.75 9.92 9.29
CA THR A 115 -8.33 10.28 9.18
C THR A 115 -7.53 9.27 8.35
N SER A 116 -8.17 8.41 7.59
CA SER A 116 -7.48 7.37 6.79
C SER A 116 -6.42 7.96 5.87
N PHE A 117 -6.76 9.00 5.13
CA PHE A 117 -5.80 9.63 4.21
C PHE A 117 -4.54 10.10 4.95
N LEU A 118 -4.71 10.83 6.06
CA LEU A 118 -3.56 11.33 6.84
C LEU A 118 -2.68 10.20 7.35
N ARG A 119 -3.31 9.12 7.85
CA ARG A 119 -2.57 7.97 8.37
C ARG A 119 -1.83 7.23 7.27
N LEU A 120 -2.46 7.06 6.12
CA LEU A 120 -1.84 6.43 4.96
C LEU A 120 -0.68 7.28 4.44
N GLN A 121 -0.86 8.59 4.35
CA GLN A 121 0.22 9.49 3.91
C GLN A 121 1.42 9.44 4.86
N LYS A 122 1.17 9.41 6.18
CA LYS A 122 2.24 9.25 7.17
C LYS A 122 2.97 7.93 7.02
N ALA A 123 2.25 6.85 6.78
CA ALA A 123 2.85 5.52 6.61
C ALA A 123 3.72 5.49 5.35
N ILE A 124 3.25 6.05 4.24
CA ILE A 124 4.02 6.14 2.99
C ILE A 124 5.30 6.96 3.21
N THR A 125 5.17 8.12 3.84
CA THR A 125 6.32 9.00 4.12
C THR A 125 7.32 8.28 5.03
N ALA A 126 6.85 7.59 6.07
CA ALA A 126 7.70 6.85 6.99
C ALA A 126 8.48 5.75 6.27
N PHE A 127 7.82 5.01 5.36
CA PHE A 127 8.49 3.97 4.59
C PHE A 127 9.64 4.53 3.75
N PHE A 128 9.39 5.60 2.99
CA PHE A 128 10.41 6.16 2.11
C PHE A 128 11.54 6.85 2.89
N ASN A 129 11.25 7.47 4.02
CA ASN A 129 12.28 8.02 4.90
C ASN A 129 13.17 6.91 5.47
N PHE A 130 12.57 5.81 5.92
CA PHE A 130 13.30 4.66 6.46
C PHE A 130 14.22 4.07 5.39
N GLU A 131 13.71 3.87 4.17
CA GLU A 131 14.48 3.34 3.05
C GLU A 131 15.67 4.25 2.72
N LYS A 132 15.47 5.56 2.73
CA LYS A 132 16.52 6.54 2.49
C LYS A 132 17.61 6.46 3.56
N ILE A 133 17.23 6.39 4.83
CA ILE A 133 18.16 6.28 5.95
C ILE A 133 18.97 4.98 5.84
N GLU A 134 18.31 3.87 5.50
CA GLU A 134 18.97 2.58 5.33
C GLU A 134 20.04 2.64 4.23
N LYS A 135 19.72 3.26 3.09
CA LYS A 135 20.68 3.44 2.00
C LYS A 135 21.86 4.31 2.42
N GLU A 136 21.62 5.40 3.13
CA GLU A 136 22.68 6.28 3.63
C GLU A 136 23.58 5.53 4.61
N LEU A 137 22.97 4.76 5.53
CA LEU A 137 23.73 3.97 6.50
C LEU A 137 24.61 2.94 5.81
N ASN A 138 24.07 2.21 4.83
CA ASN A 138 24.83 1.23 4.06
C ASN A 138 25.99 1.88 3.31
N TRP A 139 25.80 3.05 2.76
CA TRP A 139 26.86 3.81 2.09
C TRP A 139 27.98 4.14 3.06
N TYR A 140 27.67 4.64 4.25
CA TYR A 140 28.69 4.94 5.28
C TYR A 140 29.40 3.67 5.73
N MET A 141 28.68 2.60 5.98
CA MET A 141 29.25 1.34 6.44
C MET A 141 30.21 0.75 5.41
N SER A 142 29.88 0.86 4.12
CA SER A 142 30.77 0.37 3.06
C SER A 142 32.08 1.15 2.97
N ARG A 143 32.08 2.41 3.38
CA ARG A 143 33.29 3.25 3.37
C ARG A 143 34.15 3.04 4.61
N MET A 144 33.60 2.47 5.67
CA MET A 144 34.30 2.25 6.94
C MET A 144 35.00 0.89 6.98
N SER A 145 34.70 0.00 6.03
CA SER A 145 35.28 -1.33 6.00
C SER A 145 36.51 -1.46 5.11
#